data_4dc8b4c953b89804b5ff4912983dfe62
#
_entry.id   4dc8b4c953b89804b5ff4912983dfe62
#
_cell.length_a   1.000
_cell.length_b   1.000
_cell.length_c   1.000
_cell.angle_alpha   90.00
_cell.angle_beta   90.00
_cell.angle_gamma   90.00
#
_symmetry.space_group_name_H-M   'P 1'
#
loop_
_entity.id
_entity.type
_entity.pdbx_description
1 polymer ?
#
loop_
_entity_poly.entity_id
_entity_poly.type
_entity_poly.pdbx_seq_one_letter_code
_entity_poly.pdbx_strand_id
1 'polypeptide(L)'
;MAHSDILSQPDRGLGLDRPQTEALLALFSQCDDLREFGREVIQSVVNALMDSRAQDACGAPRGSRSPERVNSRNGYRERSLSTSLGDLDLRVPKLREGTYFPEGILERYTRVEASMVALVREMYVAGVSTRKVGLVAEELGASSLSSSEVSALCAGLDEEAEAFRTRPIEGEHPYVWLDATYMKCRTGGRYASVAPVTAIGMSSSGHKEFLGCACFDSESEAAWSEFLGSLRDRGLRGVRLAVSDAHAGLVAAVSRVLPGCSWQRCLTHLQRDIRGHIHSLAGQALAADLVRACTGQADDGVARAVWDLAAPRVRALSRSAGDVFEGAREDALAFMSFPREHWQKIRTNNVQERANREIKRRYRSVQSFPSEASMMRLVCAVLAGEEGRWAAQRVASPESAARASVPAPAPEPLEGERLEAVRLAAHEAIREVLDRHGVAE
;
A
#
# COMPACT_ATOMS: atom_id res chain seq x y z
N MET A 1 18.58 -31.63 -31.04
CA MET A 1 18.03 -31.14 -32.33
C MET A 1 16.89 -30.20 -32.01
N ALA A 2 17.12 -28.91 -32.05
CA ALA A 2 16.18 -27.80 -32.25
C ALA A 2 16.89 -26.47 -31.91
N HIS A 3 17.80 -26.06 -32.80
CA HIS A 3 18.45 -24.74 -32.72
C HIS A 3 18.49 -24.14 -34.13
N SER A 4 17.31 -23.92 -34.75
CA SER A 4 17.27 -23.37 -36.12
C SER A 4 16.01 -22.61 -36.51
N ASP A 5 15.26 -22.00 -35.55
CA ASP A 5 14.06 -21.23 -35.91
C ASP A 5 14.01 -19.79 -35.33
N ILE A 6 15.18 -19.15 -35.12
CA ILE A 6 15.23 -17.75 -34.63
C ILE A 6 15.62 -16.74 -35.74
N LEU A 7 15.78 -17.16 -36.99
CA LEU A 7 16.31 -16.30 -38.07
C LEU A 7 15.32 -16.10 -39.23
N SER A 8 14.07 -15.76 -38.98
CA SER A 8 13.18 -15.26 -40.04
C SER A 8 12.13 -14.25 -39.53
N GLN A 9 12.54 -13.27 -38.72
CA GLN A 9 11.78 -12.02 -38.66
C GLN A 9 12.25 -11.13 -39.82
N PRO A 10 11.33 -10.53 -40.61
CA PRO A 10 11.73 -9.60 -41.66
C PRO A 10 12.47 -8.45 -41.01
N ASP A 11 13.63 -8.11 -41.60
CA ASP A 11 14.43 -6.97 -41.24
C ASP A 11 13.55 -5.72 -41.16
N ARG A 12 13.22 -5.24 -39.95
CA ARG A 12 12.46 -4.02 -39.69
C ARG A 12 13.34 -2.79 -39.83
N GLY A 13 14.47 -2.90 -40.51
CA GLY A 13 15.31 -1.75 -40.84
C GLY A 13 14.52 -0.72 -41.63
N LEU A 14 14.78 0.55 -41.40
CA LEU A 14 14.13 1.68 -42.08
C LEU A 14 14.42 1.71 -43.59
N GLY A 15 15.21 0.78 -44.12
CA GLY A 15 15.57 0.71 -45.54
C GLY A 15 16.10 2.05 -46.08
N LEU A 16 16.98 2.70 -45.31
CA LEU A 16 17.49 4.04 -45.64
C LEU A 16 18.29 3.99 -46.97
N ASP A 17 17.99 4.86 -47.89
CA ASP A 17 18.81 5.08 -49.08
C ASP A 17 20.08 5.88 -48.74
N ARG A 18 20.98 5.94 -49.69
CA ARG A 18 22.27 6.63 -49.51
C ARG A 18 22.12 8.11 -49.13
N PRO A 19 21.27 8.92 -49.76
CA PRO A 19 21.03 10.30 -49.36
C PRO A 19 20.51 10.45 -47.97
N GLN A 20 19.61 9.56 -47.51
CA GLN A 20 19.07 9.56 -46.14
C GLN A 20 20.14 9.21 -45.13
N THR A 21 21.00 8.23 -45.43
CA THR A 21 22.15 7.85 -44.61
C THR A 21 23.16 8.99 -44.46
N GLU A 22 23.50 9.67 -45.57
CA GLU A 22 24.38 10.84 -45.58
C GLU A 22 23.81 12.02 -44.76
N ALA A 23 22.49 12.25 -44.82
CA ALA A 23 21.83 13.27 -44.03
C ALA A 23 21.88 12.94 -42.51
N LEU A 24 21.65 11.68 -42.13
CA LEU A 24 21.76 11.24 -40.74
C LEU A 24 23.19 11.32 -40.21
N LEU A 25 24.19 10.98 -41.01
CA LEU A 25 25.59 11.11 -40.63
C LEU A 25 25.98 12.61 -40.46
N ALA A 26 25.50 13.48 -41.31
CA ALA A 26 25.69 14.92 -41.17
C ALA A 26 25.05 15.47 -39.88
N LEU A 27 23.84 15.00 -39.55
CA LEU A 27 23.18 15.35 -38.28
C LEU A 27 23.96 14.80 -37.07
N PHE A 28 24.37 13.55 -37.12
CA PHE A 28 25.15 12.93 -36.04
C PHE A 28 26.44 13.69 -35.75
N SER A 29 27.13 14.19 -36.81
CA SER A 29 28.36 14.96 -36.63
C SER A 29 28.18 16.35 -36.01
N GLN A 30 26.94 16.81 -35.88
CA GLN A 30 26.56 18.09 -35.25
C GLN A 30 26.06 17.93 -33.81
N CYS A 31 25.87 16.70 -33.35
CA CYS A 31 25.37 16.40 -32.02
C CYS A 31 26.54 16.02 -31.11
N ASP A 32 26.47 16.43 -29.84
CA ASP A 32 27.50 16.14 -28.85
C ASP A 32 27.48 14.66 -28.43
N ASP A 33 26.33 14.02 -28.44
CA ASP A 33 26.16 12.63 -28.07
C ASP A 33 25.00 11.93 -28.81
N LEU A 34 24.90 10.60 -28.62
CA LEU A 34 23.85 9.77 -29.23
C LEU A 34 22.43 10.15 -28.77
N ARG A 35 22.31 10.72 -27.59
CA ARG A 35 21.02 11.14 -27.02
C ARG A 35 20.52 12.39 -27.74
N GLU A 36 21.35 13.38 -27.93
CA GLU A 36 21.04 14.58 -28.70
C GLU A 36 20.72 14.23 -30.14
N PHE A 37 21.49 13.35 -30.75
CA PHE A 37 21.21 12.84 -32.10
C PHE A 37 19.81 12.17 -32.16
N GLY A 38 19.50 11.28 -31.21
CA GLY A 38 18.18 10.63 -31.14
C GLY A 38 17.04 11.63 -30.99
N ARG A 39 17.22 12.66 -30.16
CA ARG A 39 16.27 13.76 -29.96
C ARG A 39 16.00 14.51 -31.27
N GLU A 40 17.03 14.94 -31.97
CA GLU A 40 16.92 15.68 -33.23
C GLU A 40 16.26 14.84 -34.36
N VAL A 41 16.62 13.55 -34.44
CA VAL A 41 16.00 12.62 -35.40
C VAL A 41 14.52 12.47 -35.11
N ILE A 42 14.12 12.18 -33.87
CA ILE A 42 12.73 12.00 -33.51
C ILE A 42 11.92 13.30 -33.71
N GLN A 43 12.46 14.43 -33.30
CA GLN A 43 11.83 15.72 -33.50
C GLN A 43 11.55 15.99 -35.01
N SER A 44 12.56 15.75 -35.85
CA SER A 44 12.44 15.91 -37.31
C SER A 44 11.40 14.97 -37.91
N VAL A 45 11.43 13.68 -37.53
CA VAL A 45 10.45 12.69 -38.01
C VAL A 45 9.04 13.01 -37.56
N VAL A 46 8.83 13.38 -36.28
CA VAL A 46 7.50 13.72 -35.76
C VAL A 46 6.95 14.98 -36.47
N ASN A 47 7.77 16.01 -36.66
CA ASN A 47 7.36 17.22 -37.39
C ASN A 47 7.00 16.89 -38.84
N ALA A 48 7.79 16.06 -39.53
CA ALA A 48 7.50 15.64 -40.91
C ALA A 48 6.19 14.82 -41.02
N LEU A 49 5.95 13.90 -40.06
CA LEU A 49 4.70 13.13 -40.00
C LEU A 49 3.48 14.02 -39.78
N MET A 50 3.58 15.01 -38.87
CA MET A 50 2.51 15.99 -38.67
C MET A 50 2.25 16.85 -39.92
N ASP A 51 3.30 17.22 -40.62
CA ASP A 51 3.21 17.96 -41.87
C ASP A 51 2.55 17.14 -42.98
N SER A 52 2.92 15.87 -43.15
CA SER A 52 2.31 14.97 -44.11
C SER A 52 0.81 14.83 -43.86
N ARG A 53 0.42 14.48 -42.64
CA ARG A 53 -1.01 14.33 -42.26
C ARG A 53 -1.82 15.61 -42.42
N ALA A 54 -1.20 16.77 -42.17
CA ALA A 54 -1.87 18.05 -42.43
C ALA A 54 -2.02 18.36 -43.92
N GLN A 55 -1.13 17.84 -44.79
CA GLN A 55 -1.30 17.91 -46.26
C GLN A 55 -2.50 17.06 -46.69
N ASP A 56 -2.58 15.82 -46.18
CA ASP A 56 -3.70 14.93 -46.48
C ASP A 56 -5.04 15.54 -46.04
N ALA A 57 -5.08 16.18 -44.86
CA ALA A 57 -6.26 16.89 -44.38
C ALA A 57 -6.60 18.14 -45.21
N CYS A 58 -5.65 18.72 -45.95
CA CYS A 58 -5.89 19.84 -46.86
C CYS A 58 -6.25 19.41 -48.29
N GLY A 59 -6.08 18.15 -48.64
CA GLY A 59 -6.31 17.60 -49.98
C GLY A 59 -5.28 18.02 -51.01
N ALA A 60 -4.21 18.76 -50.63
CA ALA A 60 -3.17 19.21 -51.57
C ALA A 60 -1.89 19.64 -50.84
N PRO A 61 -0.69 19.49 -51.45
CA PRO A 61 0.57 19.95 -50.93
C PRO A 61 0.60 21.47 -50.65
N ARG A 62 1.49 21.90 -49.75
CA ARG A 62 1.67 23.32 -49.40
C ARG A 62 2.10 24.13 -50.65
N GLY A 63 1.41 25.24 -50.91
CA GLY A 63 1.73 26.13 -52.00
C GLY A 63 1.26 25.68 -53.39
N SER A 64 0.73 24.46 -53.56
CA SER A 64 0.18 24.00 -54.85
C SER A 64 -1.25 24.47 -55.06
N ARG A 65 -1.64 24.78 -56.34
CA ARG A 65 -3.04 24.96 -56.72
C ARG A 65 -3.59 23.61 -57.17
N SER A 66 -4.63 23.12 -56.52
CA SER A 66 -5.27 21.82 -56.82
C SER A 66 -6.78 21.97 -56.68
N PRO A 67 -7.58 21.39 -57.60
CA PRO A 67 -9.03 21.32 -57.42
C PRO A 67 -9.47 20.44 -56.24
N GLU A 68 -8.60 19.58 -55.75
CA GLU A 68 -8.86 18.68 -54.61
C GLU A 68 -8.62 19.35 -53.24
N ARG A 69 -8.14 20.61 -53.25
CA ARG A 69 -7.89 21.34 -52.03
C ARG A 69 -9.19 21.66 -51.28
N VAL A 70 -9.35 21.11 -50.11
CA VAL A 70 -10.52 21.31 -49.22
C VAL A 70 -10.23 22.28 -48.07
N ASN A 71 -8.92 22.52 -47.74
CA ASN A 71 -8.52 23.45 -46.71
C ASN A 71 -7.11 24.01 -46.97
N SER A 72 -6.68 24.97 -46.19
CA SER A 72 -5.33 25.52 -46.26
C SER A 72 -4.71 25.65 -44.86
N ARG A 73 -3.37 25.61 -44.84
CA ARG A 73 -2.63 25.79 -43.59
C ARG A 73 -2.57 27.28 -43.21
N ASN A 74 -2.60 27.53 -41.89
CA ASN A 74 -2.46 28.85 -41.27
C ASN A 74 -1.31 28.89 -40.27
N GLY A 75 -0.10 28.55 -40.73
CA GLY A 75 1.09 28.52 -39.89
C GLY A 75 1.19 27.30 -38.95
N TYR A 76 1.92 27.48 -37.88
CA TYR A 76 2.19 26.44 -36.88
C TYR A 76 1.87 26.94 -35.48
N ARG A 77 1.67 26.00 -34.58
CA ARG A 77 1.65 26.21 -33.13
C ARG A 77 2.83 25.45 -32.56
N GLU A 78 3.68 26.14 -31.84
CA GLU A 78 4.77 25.49 -31.09
C GLU A 78 4.23 24.77 -29.89
N ARG A 79 4.81 23.61 -29.63
CA ARG A 79 4.49 22.77 -28.46
C ARG A 79 5.74 22.01 -28.04
N SER A 80 6.17 22.15 -26.80
CA SER A 80 7.22 21.31 -26.22
C SER A 80 6.62 20.00 -25.66
N LEU A 81 7.34 18.89 -25.87
CA LEU A 81 7.04 17.57 -25.33
C LEU A 81 8.28 17.04 -24.61
N SER A 82 8.21 16.90 -23.29
CA SER A 82 9.30 16.32 -22.49
C SER A 82 9.34 14.80 -22.65
N THR A 83 10.48 14.30 -23.09
CA THR A 83 10.71 12.86 -23.32
C THR A 83 11.95 12.38 -22.58
N SER A 84 12.17 11.06 -22.56
CA SER A 84 13.38 10.45 -22.03
C SER A 84 14.67 10.82 -22.78
N LEU A 85 14.56 11.41 -23.97
CA LEU A 85 15.69 11.92 -24.77
C LEU A 85 15.92 13.43 -24.62
N GLY A 86 15.03 14.11 -23.90
CA GLY A 86 15.00 15.56 -23.75
C GLY A 86 13.71 16.16 -24.30
N ASP A 87 13.63 17.48 -24.25
CA ASP A 87 12.45 18.19 -24.78
C ASP A 87 12.48 18.23 -26.31
N LEU A 88 11.34 17.87 -26.93
CA LEU A 88 11.11 17.99 -28.36
C LEU A 88 10.33 19.28 -28.64
N ASP A 89 10.85 20.11 -29.50
CA ASP A 89 10.17 21.31 -29.98
C ASP A 89 9.34 20.97 -31.21
N LEU A 90 8.06 20.76 -31.01
CA LEU A 90 7.12 20.30 -32.03
C LEU A 90 6.38 21.47 -32.66
N ARG A 91 6.29 21.43 -33.98
CA ARG A 91 5.59 22.44 -34.79
C ARG A 91 4.29 21.85 -35.31
N VAL A 92 3.21 21.99 -34.54
CA VAL A 92 1.89 21.47 -34.89
C VAL A 92 1.23 22.35 -35.93
N PRO A 93 0.92 21.86 -37.15
CA PRO A 93 0.28 22.66 -38.20
C PRO A 93 -1.08 23.19 -37.75
N LYS A 94 -1.40 24.42 -38.14
CA LYS A 94 -2.74 25.01 -38.01
C LYS A 94 -3.47 24.99 -39.36
N LEU A 95 -4.75 24.69 -39.34
CA LEU A 95 -5.64 24.81 -40.48
C LEU A 95 -6.34 26.17 -40.46
N ARG A 96 -6.75 26.67 -41.63
CA ARG A 96 -7.48 27.93 -41.76
C ARG A 96 -8.93 27.76 -41.27
N GLU A 97 -9.52 26.61 -41.56
CA GLU A 97 -10.86 26.25 -41.10
C GLU A 97 -10.79 24.99 -40.25
N GLY A 98 -11.44 25.02 -39.09
CA GLY A 98 -11.43 23.91 -38.12
C GLY A 98 -10.17 23.82 -37.26
N THR A 99 -10.08 22.76 -36.49
CA THR A 99 -8.94 22.47 -35.59
C THR A 99 -8.24 21.21 -36.05
N TYR A 100 -6.95 21.28 -36.35
CA TYR A 100 -6.12 20.12 -36.58
C TYR A 100 -5.44 19.66 -35.28
N PHE A 101 -5.55 18.40 -35.01
CA PHE A 101 -4.76 17.74 -33.97
C PHE A 101 -4.20 16.40 -34.49
N PRO A 102 -2.89 16.13 -34.33
CA PRO A 102 -2.26 14.90 -34.84
C PRO A 102 -2.55 13.69 -33.95
N GLU A 103 -3.79 13.20 -34.00
CA GLU A 103 -4.21 12.01 -33.25
C GLU A 103 -3.33 10.78 -33.61
N GLY A 104 -2.94 10.00 -32.58
CA GLY A 104 -2.03 8.87 -32.73
C GLY A 104 -0.54 9.24 -32.85
N ILE A 105 -0.18 10.53 -32.90
CA ILE A 105 1.20 11.02 -32.75
C ILE A 105 1.36 11.72 -31.41
N LEU A 106 0.40 12.55 -31.04
CA LEU A 106 0.40 13.30 -29.79
C LEU A 106 -0.90 13.04 -29.01
N GLU A 107 -0.80 13.07 -27.70
CA GLU A 107 -1.98 13.12 -26.81
C GLU A 107 -2.39 14.56 -26.53
N ARG A 108 -3.71 14.80 -26.44
CA ARG A 108 -4.23 16.13 -26.12
C ARG A 108 -3.84 16.52 -24.70
N TYR A 109 -3.40 17.76 -24.52
CA TYR A 109 -3.02 18.35 -23.22
C TYR A 109 -1.83 17.70 -22.49
N THR A 110 -1.18 16.70 -23.07
CA THR A 110 -0.02 16.04 -22.48
C THR A 110 1.28 16.74 -22.93
N ARG A 111 2.11 17.14 -21.97
CA ARG A 111 3.42 17.77 -22.20
C ARG A 111 4.59 16.86 -21.86
N VAL A 112 4.31 15.69 -21.32
CA VAL A 112 5.29 14.71 -20.86
C VAL A 112 4.99 13.37 -21.51
N GLU A 113 6.01 12.69 -21.98
CA GLU A 113 5.88 11.37 -22.60
C GLU A 113 5.36 10.34 -21.60
N ALA A 114 4.56 9.37 -22.05
CA ALA A 114 3.95 8.35 -21.22
C ALA A 114 4.97 7.54 -20.42
N SER A 115 6.13 7.23 -20.99
CA SER A 115 7.23 6.53 -20.30
C SER A 115 7.79 7.34 -19.14
N MET A 116 7.93 8.66 -19.32
CA MET A 116 8.38 9.57 -18.26
C MET A 116 7.31 9.69 -17.16
N VAL A 117 6.03 9.77 -17.53
CA VAL A 117 4.92 9.78 -16.57
C VAL A 117 4.93 8.49 -15.72
N ALA A 118 5.13 7.33 -16.36
CA ALA A 118 5.23 6.05 -15.65
C ALA A 118 6.42 6.03 -14.68
N LEU A 119 7.59 6.52 -15.10
CA LEU A 119 8.77 6.63 -14.24
C LEU A 119 8.52 7.57 -13.04
N VAL A 120 7.94 8.75 -13.29
CA VAL A 120 7.60 9.73 -12.24
C VAL A 120 6.65 9.10 -11.22
N ARG A 121 5.61 8.39 -11.67
CA ARG A 121 4.65 7.70 -10.81
C ARG A 121 5.32 6.60 -9.98
N GLU A 122 6.17 5.78 -10.60
CA GLU A 122 6.91 4.72 -9.90
C GLU A 122 7.84 5.28 -8.83
N MET A 123 8.59 6.34 -9.14
CA MET A 123 9.44 7.01 -8.17
C MET A 123 8.63 7.62 -7.01
N TYR A 124 7.46 8.20 -7.29
CA TYR A 124 6.56 8.74 -6.28
C TYR A 124 6.06 7.62 -5.35
N VAL A 125 5.59 6.51 -5.91
CA VAL A 125 5.15 5.32 -5.16
C VAL A 125 6.30 4.72 -4.35
N ALA A 126 7.52 4.71 -4.89
CA ALA A 126 8.71 4.27 -4.18
C ALA A 126 9.08 5.18 -2.99
N GLY A 127 8.46 6.35 -2.87
CA GLY A 127 8.65 7.31 -1.78
C GLY A 127 9.78 8.31 -2.02
N VAL A 128 10.13 8.55 -3.28
CA VAL A 128 11.03 9.66 -3.64
C VAL A 128 10.23 10.96 -3.52
N SER A 129 10.79 11.97 -2.86
CA SER A 129 10.09 13.26 -2.72
C SER A 129 9.88 13.92 -4.10
N THR A 130 8.77 14.65 -4.28
CA THR A 130 8.44 15.32 -5.56
C THR A 130 9.56 16.21 -6.07
N ARG A 131 10.31 16.85 -5.17
CA ARG A 131 11.50 17.64 -5.51
C ARG A 131 12.61 16.80 -6.13
N LYS A 132 12.91 15.63 -5.53
CA LYS A 132 13.91 14.71 -6.07
C LYS A 132 13.47 14.06 -7.36
N VAL A 133 12.18 13.76 -7.51
CA VAL A 133 11.60 13.27 -8.77
C VAL A 133 11.85 14.28 -9.88
N GLY A 134 11.60 15.58 -9.63
CA GLY A 134 11.89 16.64 -10.60
C GLY A 134 13.35 16.69 -11.02
N LEU A 135 14.28 16.60 -10.05
CA LEU A 135 15.73 16.58 -10.33
C LEU A 135 16.14 15.37 -11.18
N VAL A 136 15.63 14.17 -10.88
CA VAL A 136 15.93 12.97 -11.69
C VAL A 136 15.34 13.09 -13.10
N ALA A 137 14.14 13.66 -13.25
CA ALA A 137 13.56 13.90 -14.57
C ALA A 137 14.42 14.88 -15.38
N GLU A 138 14.97 15.92 -14.75
CA GLU A 138 15.90 16.88 -15.35
C GLU A 138 17.21 16.19 -15.79
N GLU A 139 17.79 15.33 -14.98
CA GLU A 139 18.95 14.49 -15.31
C GLU A 139 18.68 13.57 -16.51
N LEU A 140 17.44 13.13 -16.67
CA LEU A 140 16.99 12.35 -17.82
C LEU A 140 16.64 13.23 -19.03
N GLY A 141 16.85 14.56 -18.94
CA GLY A 141 16.73 15.53 -20.04
C GLY A 141 15.34 16.09 -20.26
N ALA A 142 14.39 15.83 -19.37
CA ALA A 142 13.13 16.56 -19.35
C ALA A 142 13.38 17.99 -18.87
N SER A 143 12.55 18.95 -19.29
CA SER A 143 12.52 20.26 -18.65
C SER A 143 12.23 20.09 -17.16
N SER A 144 12.79 20.97 -16.33
CA SER A 144 12.62 20.95 -14.87
C SER A 144 11.15 20.78 -14.49
N LEU A 145 10.81 19.65 -13.86
CA LEU A 145 9.48 19.38 -13.33
C LEU A 145 9.37 19.96 -11.93
N SER A 146 8.53 20.95 -11.76
CA SER A 146 8.19 21.49 -10.44
C SER A 146 7.48 20.42 -9.57
N SER A 147 7.57 20.57 -8.27
CA SER A 147 6.83 19.68 -7.34
C SER A 147 5.32 19.66 -7.60
N SER A 148 4.76 20.76 -8.12
CA SER A 148 3.34 20.85 -8.51
C SER A 148 3.04 20.04 -9.77
N GLU A 149 3.91 20.07 -10.77
CA GLU A 149 3.77 19.26 -11.99
C GLU A 149 3.93 17.78 -11.70
N VAL A 150 4.92 17.39 -10.90
CA VAL A 150 5.05 15.99 -10.41
C VAL A 150 3.77 15.55 -9.71
N SER A 151 3.21 16.37 -8.83
CA SER A 151 1.95 16.09 -8.15
C SER A 151 0.78 15.94 -9.12
N ALA A 152 0.71 16.77 -10.15
CA ALA A 152 -0.31 16.70 -11.20
C ALA A 152 -0.17 15.43 -12.06
N LEU A 153 1.07 15.03 -12.42
CA LEU A 153 1.33 13.78 -13.14
C LEU A 153 0.92 12.54 -12.33
N CYS A 154 1.04 12.63 -10.99
CA CYS A 154 0.60 11.57 -10.10
C CYS A 154 -0.91 11.59 -9.81
N ALA A 155 -1.66 12.63 -10.20
CA ALA A 155 -3.11 12.70 -9.95
C ALA A 155 -3.89 11.55 -10.63
N GLY A 156 -3.42 11.04 -11.78
CA GLY A 156 -4.02 9.86 -12.40
C GLY A 156 -3.98 8.59 -11.54
N LEU A 157 -3.14 8.53 -10.50
CA LEU A 157 -3.16 7.45 -9.51
C LEU A 157 -4.33 7.58 -8.52
N ASP A 158 -5.07 8.70 -8.50
CA ASP A 158 -6.22 8.87 -7.60
C ASP A 158 -7.37 7.95 -7.98
N GLU A 159 -7.62 7.77 -9.28
CA GLU A 159 -8.65 6.84 -9.78
C GLU A 159 -8.27 5.39 -9.46
N GLU A 160 -7.01 5.03 -9.64
CA GLU A 160 -6.48 3.70 -9.28
C GLU A 160 -6.57 3.46 -7.77
N ALA A 161 -6.22 4.45 -6.95
CA ALA A 161 -6.32 4.38 -5.50
C ALA A 161 -7.79 4.25 -5.04
N GLU A 162 -8.70 5.00 -5.66
CA GLU A 162 -10.13 4.92 -5.37
C GLU A 162 -10.69 3.55 -5.75
N ALA A 163 -10.41 3.06 -6.96
CA ALA A 163 -10.82 1.74 -7.41
C ALA A 163 -10.28 0.63 -6.48
N PHE A 164 -9.02 0.74 -6.04
CA PHE A 164 -8.39 -0.22 -5.15
C PHE A 164 -9.05 -0.24 -3.77
N ARG A 165 -9.31 0.92 -3.16
CA ARG A 165 -9.86 1.02 -1.81
C ARG A 165 -11.36 0.72 -1.72
N THR A 166 -12.10 0.85 -2.83
CA THR A 166 -13.56 0.68 -2.89
C THR A 166 -14.00 -0.58 -3.62
N ARG A 167 -13.07 -1.40 -4.11
CA ARG A 167 -13.37 -2.64 -4.81
C ARG A 167 -14.29 -3.58 -3.99
N PRO A 168 -15.16 -4.38 -4.62
CA PRO A 168 -15.93 -5.41 -3.93
C PRO A 168 -15.04 -6.37 -3.13
N ILE A 169 -15.56 -6.83 -1.99
CA ILE A 169 -14.89 -7.83 -1.14
C ILE A 169 -15.59 -9.16 -1.39
N GLU A 170 -14.87 -10.13 -1.94
CA GLU A 170 -15.42 -11.42 -2.32
C GLU A 170 -15.08 -12.51 -1.29
N GLY A 171 -16.01 -13.46 -1.11
CA GLY A 171 -15.80 -14.59 -0.21
C GLY A 171 -15.95 -14.24 1.28
N GLU A 172 -15.48 -15.14 2.13
CA GLU A 172 -15.47 -14.98 3.58
C GLU A 172 -14.06 -14.67 4.07
N HIS A 173 -14.00 -13.85 5.13
CA HIS A 173 -12.74 -13.43 5.76
C HIS A 173 -12.80 -13.70 7.27
N PRO A 174 -12.46 -14.90 7.72
CA PRO A 174 -12.58 -15.26 9.14
C PRO A 174 -11.71 -14.42 10.06
N TYR A 175 -10.58 -13.90 9.58
CA TYR A 175 -9.69 -13.01 10.34
C TYR A 175 -9.54 -11.67 9.66
N VAL A 176 -9.61 -10.59 10.45
CA VAL A 176 -9.40 -9.22 9.99
C VAL A 176 -8.42 -8.54 10.94
N TRP A 177 -7.39 -7.90 10.40
CA TRP A 177 -6.45 -7.04 11.13
C TRP A 177 -6.78 -5.59 10.84
N LEU A 178 -6.96 -4.80 11.90
CA LEU A 178 -7.32 -3.39 11.85
C LEU A 178 -6.23 -2.55 12.51
N ASP A 179 -5.88 -1.43 11.88
CA ASP A 179 -4.88 -0.51 12.44
C ASP A 179 -5.08 0.92 11.92
N ALA A 180 -4.56 1.88 12.66
CA ALA A 180 -4.52 3.27 12.26
C ALA A 180 -3.09 3.81 12.32
N THR A 181 -2.77 4.75 11.43
CA THR A 181 -1.45 5.39 11.41
C THR A 181 -1.62 6.89 11.28
N TYR A 182 -1.17 7.65 12.28
CA TYR A 182 -1.28 9.11 12.25
C TYR A 182 -0.27 9.74 11.30
N MET A 183 -0.75 10.68 10.47
CA MET A 183 0.04 11.42 9.50
C MET A 183 -0.39 12.89 9.47
N LYS A 184 0.55 13.80 9.11
CA LYS A 184 0.24 15.21 8.91
C LYS A 184 -0.31 15.44 7.51
N CYS A 185 -1.50 16.02 7.43
CA CYS A 185 -2.18 16.36 6.19
C CYS A 185 -2.74 17.79 6.27
N ARG A 186 -2.78 18.49 5.16
CA ARG A 186 -3.43 19.80 5.07
C ARG A 186 -4.93 19.62 4.91
N THR A 187 -5.68 20.00 5.93
CA THR A 187 -7.14 19.93 5.98
C THR A 187 -7.68 21.29 6.40
N GLY A 188 -8.68 21.84 5.69
CA GLY A 188 -9.26 23.14 6.02
C GLY A 188 -8.27 24.30 6.04
N GLY A 189 -7.23 24.27 5.19
CA GLY A 189 -6.22 25.32 5.07
C GLY A 189 -5.07 25.27 6.08
N ARG A 190 -5.09 24.35 7.05
CA ARG A 190 -4.05 24.12 8.06
C ARG A 190 -3.57 22.68 8.08
N TYR A 191 -2.37 22.44 8.62
CA TYR A 191 -1.87 21.08 8.82
C TYR A 191 -2.44 20.49 10.11
N ALA A 192 -3.10 19.34 9.99
CA ALA A 192 -3.62 18.56 11.12
C ALA A 192 -3.03 17.15 11.11
N SER A 193 -3.05 16.48 12.24
CA SER A 193 -2.80 15.05 12.32
C SER A 193 -4.10 14.33 11.98
N VAL A 194 -4.07 13.47 10.98
CA VAL A 194 -5.21 12.64 10.54
C VAL A 194 -4.84 11.17 10.68
N ALA A 195 -5.84 10.31 10.79
CA ALA A 195 -5.69 8.87 11.00
C ALA A 195 -6.16 8.09 9.77
N PRO A 196 -5.26 7.77 8.80
CA PRO A 196 -5.55 6.69 7.86
C PRO A 196 -5.72 5.38 8.61
N VAL A 197 -6.91 4.79 8.46
CA VAL A 197 -7.26 3.46 8.97
C VAL A 197 -7.18 2.44 7.85
N THR A 198 -6.75 1.23 8.17
CA THR A 198 -6.56 0.15 7.20
C THR A 198 -7.12 -1.16 7.71
N ALA A 199 -7.64 -1.98 6.81
CA ALA A 199 -8.12 -3.33 7.08
C ALA A 199 -7.47 -4.33 6.12
N ILE A 200 -6.90 -5.40 6.67
CA ILE A 200 -6.37 -6.56 5.94
C ILE A 200 -7.13 -7.79 6.42
N GLY A 201 -7.58 -8.65 5.51
CA GLY A 201 -8.27 -9.90 5.82
C GLY A 201 -7.47 -11.13 5.44
N MET A 202 -7.85 -12.27 6.00
CA MET A 202 -7.49 -13.57 5.49
C MET A 202 -8.72 -14.16 4.78
N SER A 203 -8.61 -14.39 3.48
CA SER A 203 -9.67 -15.01 2.69
C SER A 203 -9.84 -16.50 3.00
N SER A 204 -10.94 -17.08 2.58
CA SER A 204 -11.20 -18.53 2.68
C SER A 204 -10.17 -19.38 1.94
N SER A 205 -9.42 -18.82 0.99
CA SER A 205 -8.29 -19.48 0.34
C SER A 205 -7.00 -19.48 1.17
N GLY A 206 -7.01 -18.79 2.32
CA GLY A 206 -5.87 -18.64 3.22
C GLY A 206 -4.87 -17.55 2.82
N HIS A 207 -5.16 -16.74 1.81
CA HIS A 207 -4.32 -15.60 1.44
C HIS A 207 -4.70 -14.35 2.22
N LYS A 208 -3.73 -13.44 2.32
CA LYS A 208 -3.99 -12.08 2.82
C LYS A 208 -4.54 -11.23 1.69
N GLU A 209 -5.53 -10.43 2.01
CA GLU A 209 -6.16 -9.51 1.08
C GLU A 209 -6.35 -8.15 1.73
N PHE A 210 -6.11 -7.09 0.97
CA PHE A 210 -6.42 -5.75 1.41
C PHE A 210 -7.94 -5.53 1.28
N LEU A 211 -8.59 -5.18 2.38
CA LEU A 211 -10.03 -4.99 2.43
C LEU A 211 -10.45 -3.53 2.23
N GLY A 212 -9.64 -2.58 2.69
CA GLY A 212 -9.94 -1.17 2.51
C GLY A 212 -9.10 -0.25 3.39
N CYS A 213 -9.15 1.03 3.04
CA CYS A 213 -8.63 2.12 3.87
C CYS A 213 -9.54 3.34 3.78
N ALA A 214 -9.55 4.14 4.83
CA ALA A 214 -10.21 5.42 4.91
C ALA A 214 -9.37 6.40 5.72
N CYS A 215 -9.71 7.68 5.68
CA CYS A 215 -9.04 8.70 6.48
C CYS A 215 -10.06 9.40 7.37
N PHE A 216 -9.70 9.59 8.63
CA PHE A 216 -10.52 10.29 9.60
C PHE A 216 -9.67 11.29 10.39
N ASP A 217 -10.32 12.32 10.92
CA ASP A 217 -9.65 13.30 11.77
C ASP A 217 -9.18 12.71 13.10
N SER A 218 -9.87 11.65 13.57
CA SER A 218 -9.54 10.95 14.81
C SER A 218 -10.11 9.53 14.83
N GLU A 219 -9.52 8.68 15.66
CA GLU A 219 -9.99 7.33 15.92
C GLU A 219 -11.18 7.34 16.90
N SER A 220 -12.37 7.67 16.42
CA SER A 220 -13.60 7.59 17.21
C SER A 220 -14.37 6.30 16.92
N GLU A 221 -15.30 5.94 17.80
CA GLU A 221 -16.25 4.84 17.55
C GLU A 221 -17.07 5.08 16.28
N ALA A 222 -17.48 6.33 16.03
CA ALA A 222 -18.22 6.70 14.83
C ALA A 222 -17.40 6.46 13.56
N ALA A 223 -16.14 6.93 13.53
CA ALA A 223 -15.22 6.75 12.41
C ALA A 223 -14.95 5.26 12.11
N TRP A 224 -14.65 4.47 13.15
CA TRP A 224 -14.46 3.03 12.99
C TRP A 224 -15.72 2.30 12.55
N SER A 225 -16.90 2.73 13.05
CA SER A 225 -18.17 2.12 12.64
C SER A 225 -18.53 2.45 11.19
N GLU A 226 -18.27 3.66 10.75
CA GLU A 226 -18.42 4.06 9.35
C GLU A 226 -17.51 3.22 8.45
N PHE A 227 -16.23 3.10 8.83
CA PHE A 227 -15.28 2.29 8.07
C PHE A 227 -15.66 0.81 7.99
N LEU A 228 -15.94 0.17 9.13
CA LEU A 228 -16.36 -1.23 9.16
C LEU A 228 -17.70 -1.45 8.45
N GLY A 229 -18.63 -0.49 8.54
CA GLY A 229 -19.88 -0.48 7.79
C GLY A 229 -19.63 -0.50 6.29
N SER A 230 -18.75 0.38 5.81
CA SER A 230 -18.37 0.43 4.39
C SER A 230 -17.74 -0.88 3.89
N LEU A 231 -16.92 -1.56 4.71
CA LEU A 231 -16.38 -2.87 4.36
C LEU A 231 -17.49 -3.92 4.22
N ARG A 232 -18.43 -3.94 5.14
CA ARG A 232 -19.60 -4.85 5.10
C ARG A 232 -20.48 -4.59 3.87
N ASP A 233 -20.74 -3.35 3.57
CA ASP A 233 -21.57 -2.95 2.42
C ASP A 233 -20.90 -3.33 1.08
N ARG A 234 -19.56 -3.42 1.06
CA ARG A 234 -18.76 -3.91 -0.06
C ARG A 234 -18.61 -5.43 -0.11
N GLY A 235 -19.17 -6.16 0.85
CA GLY A 235 -19.22 -7.63 0.85
C GLY A 235 -18.42 -8.34 1.95
N LEU A 236 -17.80 -7.63 2.89
CA LEU A 236 -17.10 -8.27 4.02
C LEU A 236 -18.07 -9.09 4.85
N ARG A 237 -17.81 -10.40 4.96
CA ARG A 237 -18.62 -11.35 5.72
C ARG A 237 -17.79 -12.46 6.32
N GLY A 238 -18.39 -13.21 7.27
CA GLY A 238 -17.76 -14.37 7.90
C GLY A 238 -16.64 -14.03 8.89
N VAL A 239 -16.56 -12.77 9.35
CA VAL A 239 -15.52 -12.35 10.31
C VAL A 239 -15.75 -13.00 11.66
N ARG A 240 -14.77 -13.77 12.12
CA ARG A 240 -14.79 -14.48 13.40
C ARG A 240 -13.85 -13.85 14.44
N LEU A 241 -12.76 -13.24 13.98
CA LEU A 241 -11.79 -12.59 14.84
C LEU A 241 -11.31 -11.28 14.20
N ALA A 242 -11.42 -10.18 14.95
CA ALA A 242 -10.78 -8.91 14.64
C ALA A 242 -9.56 -8.70 15.54
N VAL A 243 -8.41 -8.42 14.96
CA VAL A 243 -7.13 -8.20 15.67
C VAL A 243 -6.75 -6.72 15.56
N SER A 244 -6.54 -6.05 16.69
CA SER A 244 -6.13 -4.66 16.69
C SER A 244 -5.40 -4.25 17.98
N ASP A 245 -5.03 -3.01 18.11
CA ASP A 245 -4.71 -2.40 19.39
C ASP A 245 -5.97 -2.17 20.24
N ALA A 246 -5.79 -1.76 21.51
CA ALA A 246 -6.89 -1.58 22.46
C ALA A 246 -7.51 -0.18 22.44
N HIS A 247 -7.72 0.39 21.23
CA HIS A 247 -8.42 1.65 21.10
C HIS A 247 -9.92 1.46 21.38
N ALA A 248 -10.47 2.16 22.39
CA ALA A 248 -11.83 1.95 22.87
C ALA A 248 -12.88 2.14 21.77
N GLY A 249 -12.73 3.15 20.91
CA GLY A 249 -13.63 3.40 19.79
C GLY A 249 -13.65 2.28 18.76
N LEU A 250 -12.47 1.66 18.49
CA LEU A 250 -12.36 0.52 17.58
C LEU A 250 -13.05 -0.72 18.17
N VAL A 251 -12.79 -1.03 19.44
CA VAL A 251 -13.39 -2.20 20.12
C VAL A 251 -14.91 -2.09 20.15
N ALA A 252 -15.45 -0.91 20.49
CA ALA A 252 -16.88 -0.65 20.47
C ALA A 252 -17.48 -0.81 19.06
N ALA A 253 -16.79 -0.29 18.03
CA ALA A 253 -17.21 -0.41 16.64
C ALA A 253 -17.23 -1.87 16.16
N VAL A 254 -16.19 -2.68 16.49
CA VAL A 254 -16.15 -4.11 16.16
C VAL A 254 -17.35 -4.84 16.76
N SER A 255 -17.62 -4.64 18.05
CA SER A 255 -18.75 -5.28 18.73
C SER A 255 -20.11 -4.90 18.10
N ARG A 256 -20.25 -3.65 17.67
CA ARG A 256 -21.49 -3.13 17.09
C ARG A 256 -21.70 -3.55 15.63
N VAL A 257 -20.65 -3.48 14.80
CA VAL A 257 -20.79 -3.62 13.34
C VAL A 257 -20.55 -5.08 12.90
N LEU A 258 -19.77 -5.84 13.65
CA LEU A 258 -19.43 -7.24 13.35
C LEU A 258 -19.98 -8.18 14.45
N PRO A 259 -21.29 -8.35 14.57
CA PRO A 259 -21.88 -9.17 15.63
C PRO A 259 -21.39 -10.62 15.53
N GLY A 260 -21.01 -11.21 16.69
CA GLY A 260 -20.44 -12.55 16.77
C GLY A 260 -18.96 -12.66 16.42
N CYS A 261 -18.30 -11.55 16.10
CA CYS A 261 -16.86 -11.47 15.97
C CYS A 261 -16.20 -11.35 17.35
N SER A 262 -15.23 -12.20 17.66
CA SER A 262 -14.36 -12.03 18.81
C SER A 262 -13.33 -10.93 18.53
N TRP A 263 -12.90 -10.22 19.57
CA TRP A 263 -11.83 -9.25 19.45
C TRP A 263 -10.56 -9.79 20.13
N GLN A 264 -9.45 -9.73 19.40
CA GLN A 264 -8.11 -10.07 19.91
C GLN A 264 -7.29 -8.80 20.11
N ARG A 265 -6.90 -8.54 21.34
CA ARG A 265 -5.93 -7.49 21.64
C ARG A 265 -4.55 -7.90 21.13
N CYS A 266 -3.91 -7.07 20.32
CA CYS A 266 -2.57 -7.33 19.80
C CYS A 266 -1.56 -7.48 20.95
N LEU A 267 -0.93 -8.63 21.08
CA LEU A 267 0.02 -8.91 22.17
C LEU A 267 1.25 -8.00 22.12
N THR A 268 1.69 -7.56 20.97
CA THR A 268 2.80 -6.60 20.82
C THR A 268 2.45 -5.25 21.45
N HIS A 269 1.22 -4.75 21.18
CA HIS A 269 0.73 -3.51 21.77
C HIS A 269 0.48 -3.66 23.27
N LEU A 270 -0.10 -4.77 23.72
CA LEU A 270 -0.28 -5.07 25.13
C LEU A 270 1.05 -5.06 25.91
N GLN A 271 2.08 -5.74 25.38
CA GLN A 271 3.41 -5.73 26.02
C GLN A 271 4.02 -4.34 26.07
N ARG A 272 3.85 -3.53 25.01
CA ARG A 272 4.34 -2.15 24.98
C ARG A 272 3.62 -1.28 26.00
N ASP A 273 2.31 -1.45 26.12
CA ASP A 273 1.46 -0.72 27.04
C ASP A 273 1.84 -1.03 28.51
N ILE A 274 1.89 -2.32 28.88
CA ILE A 274 2.32 -2.76 30.22
C ILE A 274 3.72 -2.19 30.55
N ARG A 275 4.68 -2.33 29.63
CA ARG A 275 6.06 -1.86 29.84
C ARG A 275 6.13 -0.34 30.00
N GLY A 276 5.26 0.43 29.34
CA GLY A 276 5.16 1.87 29.44
C GLY A 276 4.82 2.36 30.87
N HIS A 277 4.20 1.50 31.67
CA HIS A 277 3.85 1.77 33.08
C HIS A 277 4.90 1.30 34.10
N ILE A 278 6.01 0.69 33.65
CA ILE A 278 7.07 0.15 34.53
C ILE A 278 8.37 0.91 34.30
N HIS A 279 8.94 1.49 35.34
CA HIS A 279 10.14 2.32 35.23
C HIS A 279 11.44 1.52 35.06
N SER A 280 11.59 0.38 35.76
CA SER A 280 12.83 -0.39 35.75
C SER A 280 12.91 -1.32 34.53
N LEU A 281 14.07 -1.40 33.88
CA LEU A 281 14.32 -2.32 32.76
C LEU A 281 14.14 -3.79 33.16
N ALA A 282 14.59 -4.16 34.35
CA ALA A 282 14.40 -5.51 34.89
C ALA A 282 12.91 -5.85 35.07
N GLY A 283 12.13 -4.91 35.63
CA GLY A 283 10.68 -5.07 35.75
C GLY A 283 9.97 -5.15 34.39
N GLN A 284 10.40 -4.35 33.42
CA GLN A 284 9.87 -4.44 32.04
C GLN A 284 10.16 -5.81 31.39
N ALA A 285 11.36 -6.36 31.63
CA ALA A 285 11.75 -7.68 31.14
C ALA A 285 10.91 -8.79 31.82
N LEU A 286 10.76 -8.74 33.14
CA LEU A 286 9.94 -9.67 33.90
C LEU A 286 8.48 -9.64 33.43
N ALA A 287 7.87 -8.47 33.32
CA ALA A 287 6.50 -8.34 32.83
C ALA A 287 6.31 -8.89 31.40
N ALA A 288 7.27 -8.67 30.52
CA ALA A 288 7.25 -9.22 29.17
C ALA A 288 7.33 -10.75 29.16
N ASP A 289 8.15 -11.33 30.05
CA ASP A 289 8.26 -12.78 30.17
C ASP A 289 7.00 -13.40 30.81
N LEU A 290 6.36 -12.74 31.77
CA LEU A 290 5.07 -13.15 32.30
C LEU A 290 3.98 -13.15 31.24
N VAL A 291 3.88 -12.11 30.41
CA VAL A 291 2.93 -12.11 29.27
C VAL A 291 3.22 -13.26 28.31
N ARG A 292 4.51 -13.53 28.01
CA ARG A 292 4.90 -14.65 27.15
C ARG A 292 4.55 -16.01 27.76
N ALA A 293 4.74 -16.16 29.05
CA ALA A 293 4.35 -17.39 29.77
C ALA A 293 2.84 -17.64 29.68
N CYS A 294 2.00 -16.61 29.86
CA CYS A 294 0.55 -16.72 29.71
C CYS A 294 0.15 -17.12 28.29
N THR A 295 0.69 -16.42 27.28
CA THR A 295 0.26 -16.55 25.87
C THR A 295 0.99 -17.65 25.10
N GLY A 296 1.95 -18.32 25.71
CA GLY A 296 2.72 -19.44 25.17
C GLY A 296 2.15 -20.83 25.48
N GLN A 297 1.12 -20.91 26.31
CA GLN A 297 0.52 -22.19 26.72
C GLN A 297 -0.23 -22.85 25.55
N ALA A 298 -0.29 -24.18 25.60
CA ALA A 298 -1.01 -24.98 24.62
C ALA A 298 -2.49 -25.17 24.95
N ASP A 299 -2.85 -25.01 26.22
CA ASP A 299 -4.19 -25.18 26.79
C ASP A 299 -4.70 -23.85 27.35
N ASP A 300 -5.95 -23.47 27.01
CA ASP A 300 -6.59 -22.25 27.48
C ASP A 300 -6.74 -22.20 29.01
N GLY A 301 -7.07 -23.31 29.65
CA GLY A 301 -7.18 -23.38 31.10
C GLY A 301 -5.83 -23.10 31.78
N VAL A 302 -4.74 -23.66 31.25
CA VAL A 302 -3.38 -23.39 31.75
C VAL A 302 -3.01 -21.92 31.52
N ALA A 303 -3.29 -21.38 30.34
CA ALA A 303 -3.02 -19.96 30.03
C ALA A 303 -3.72 -19.01 30.99
N ARG A 304 -5.00 -19.26 31.32
CA ARG A 304 -5.79 -18.48 32.28
C ARG A 304 -5.23 -18.63 33.72
N ALA A 305 -4.89 -19.84 34.14
CA ALA A 305 -4.28 -20.07 35.46
C ALA A 305 -2.92 -19.38 35.58
N VAL A 306 -2.07 -19.43 34.55
CA VAL A 306 -0.80 -18.70 34.51
C VAL A 306 -1.06 -17.17 34.60
N TRP A 307 -2.10 -16.68 33.92
CA TRP A 307 -2.47 -15.28 33.98
C TRP A 307 -2.86 -14.82 35.38
N ASP A 308 -3.68 -15.61 36.06
CA ASP A 308 -4.11 -15.31 37.43
C ASP A 308 -2.92 -15.32 38.42
N LEU A 309 -1.97 -16.21 38.23
CA LEU A 309 -0.72 -16.24 39.03
C LEU A 309 0.26 -15.12 38.68
N ALA A 310 0.27 -14.64 37.44
CA ALA A 310 1.13 -13.55 36.99
C ALA A 310 0.61 -12.17 37.42
N ALA A 311 -0.72 -11.97 37.51
CA ALA A 311 -1.35 -10.72 37.77
C ALA A 311 -0.85 -9.99 39.04
N PRO A 312 -0.76 -10.63 40.23
CA PRO A 312 -0.25 -9.96 41.42
C PRO A 312 1.24 -9.55 41.27
N ARG A 313 2.02 -10.29 40.49
CA ARG A 313 3.43 -10.00 40.22
C ARG A 313 3.61 -8.77 39.35
N VAL A 314 2.82 -8.65 38.27
CA VAL A 314 2.81 -7.47 37.43
C VAL A 314 2.33 -6.25 38.21
N ARG A 315 1.30 -6.43 39.04
CA ARG A 315 0.77 -5.36 39.92
C ARG A 315 1.80 -4.91 40.95
N ALA A 316 2.64 -5.80 41.46
CA ALA A 316 3.74 -5.46 42.35
C ALA A 316 4.83 -4.59 41.68
N LEU A 317 5.04 -4.71 40.36
CA LEU A 317 5.94 -3.87 39.59
C LEU A 317 5.36 -2.45 39.38
N SER A 318 4.07 -2.36 39.11
CA SER A 318 3.32 -1.12 38.95
C SER A 318 1.82 -1.40 39.03
N ARG A 319 1.10 -0.56 39.81
CA ARG A 319 -0.36 -0.67 39.90
C ARG A 319 -1.02 -0.50 38.54
N SER A 320 -0.62 0.53 37.78
CA SER A 320 -1.20 0.77 36.44
C SER A 320 -0.88 -0.34 35.45
N ALA A 321 0.33 -0.94 35.51
CA ALA A 321 0.67 -2.10 34.69
C ALA A 321 -0.21 -3.31 35.06
N GLY A 322 -0.49 -3.52 36.36
CA GLY A 322 -1.39 -4.54 36.86
C GLY A 322 -2.82 -4.35 36.36
N ASP A 323 -3.34 -3.12 36.39
CA ASP A 323 -4.70 -2.80 35.91
C ASP A 323 -4.83 -3.13 34.40
N VAL A 324 -3.83 -2.75 33.58
CA VAL A 324 -3.77 -3.06 32.15
C VAL A 324 -3.70 -4.59 31.91
N PHE A 325 -2.85 -5.28 32.68
CA PHE A 325 -2.63 -6.71 32.54
C PHE A 325 -3.90 -7.51 32.89
N GLU A 326 -4.49 -7.25 34.05
CA GLU A 326 -5.70 -7.94 34.51
C GLU A 326 -6.89 -7.70 33.57
N GLY A 327 -7.08 -6.45 33.14
CA GLY A 327 -8.17 -6.10 32.23
C GLY A 327 -8.02 -6.69 30.83
N ALA A 328 -6.83 -7.17 30.43
CA ALA A 328 -6.56 -7.68 29.10
C ALA A 328 -6.75 -9.21 28.96
N ARG A 329 -7.01 -9.98 30.03
CA ARG A 329 -6.98 -11.44 30.02
C ARG A 329 -7.82 -12.05 28.90
N GLU A 330 -9.11 -11.70 28.84
CA GLU A 330 -10.04 -12.29 27.88
C GLU A 330 -9.65 -11.94 26.43
N ASP A 331 -9.34 -10.66 26.21
CA ASP A 331 -9.05 -10.14 24.89
C ASP A 331 -7.67 -10.58 24.37
N ALA A 332 -6.71 -10.79 25.27
CA ALA A 332 -5.37 -11.24 24.93
C ALA A 332 -5.32 -12.74 24.63
N LEU A 333 -6.23 -13.54 25.17
CA LEU A 333 -6.32 -15.00 24.97
C LEU A 333 -7.40 -15.40 23.96
N ALA A 334 -8.13 -14.46 23.35
CA ALA A 334 -9.20 -14.76 22.40
C ALA A 334 -8.74 -15.63 21.22
N PHE A 335 -7.48 -15.52 20.80
CA PHE A 335 -6.88 -16.33 19.73
C PHE A 335 -6.91 -17.85 20.03
N MET A 336 -6.94 -18.24 21.30
CA MET A 336 -6.90 -19.65 21.70
C MET A 336 -8.18 -20.41 21.33
N SER A 337 -9.28 -19.71 21.06
CA SER A 337 -10.52 -20.28 20.53
C SER A 337 -10.46 -20.64 19.03
N PHE A 338 -9.31 -20.51 18.39
CA PHE A 338 -9.11 -20.75 16.97
C PHE A 338 -8.07 -21.85 16.73
N PRO A 339 -7.96 -22.42 15.51
CA PRO A 339 -7.00 -23.48 15.21
C PRO A 339 -5.58 -23.12 15.63
N ARG A 340 -4.90 -24.04 16.32
CA ARG A 340 -3.59 -23.80 16.93
C ARG A 340 -2.52 -23.35 15.93
N GLU A 341 -2.55 -23.87 14.73
CA GLU A 341 -1.65 -23.49 13.64
C GLU A 341 -1.79 -22.03 13.19
N HIS A 342 -2.92 -21.35 13.55
CA HIS A 342 -3.14 -19.94 13.25
C HIS A 342 -2.61 -19.00 14.33
N TRP A 343 -2.43 -19.46 15.55
CA TRP A 343 -2.18 -18.64 16.74
C TRP A 343 -1.06 -17.61 16.56
N GLN A 344 0.07 -18.04 15.98
CA GLN A 344 1.19 -17.11 15.71
C GLN A 344 0.81 -15.94 14.79
N LYS A 345 -0.16 -16.12 13.93
CA LYS A 345 -0.58 -15.12 12.94
C LYS A 345 -1.65 -14.19 13.48
N ILE A 346 -2.54 -14.70 14.36
CA ILE A 346 -3.74 -13.98 14.80
C ILE A 346 -3.61 -13.34 16.19
N ARG A 347 -2.58 -13.69 16.99
CA ARG A 347 -2.36 -13.09 18.31
C ARG A 347 -1.66 -11.73 18.27
N THR A 348 -1.19 -11.28 17.09
CA THR A 348 -0.51 -10.00 16.90
C THR A 348 -0.97 -9.32 15.64
N ASN A 349 -0.77 -8.00 15.56
CA ASN A 349 -1.05 -7.19 14.38
C ASN A 349 0.18 -7.06 13.44
N ASN A 350 1.09 -8.06 13.42
CA ASN A 350 2.32 -8.02 12.63
C ASN A 350 2.07 -7.85 11.13
N VAL A 351 0.91 -8.28 10.63
CA VAL A 351 0.49 -8.10 9.24
C VAL A 351 0.40 -6.62 8.91
N GLN A 352 -0.30 -5.86 9.75
CA GLN A 352 -0.46 -4.40 9.63
C GLN A 352 0.85 -3.66 9.93
N GLU A 353 1.62 -4.10 10.93
CA GLU A 353 2.87 -3.45 11.30
C GLU A 353 3.86 -3.39 10.14
N ARG A 354 3.92 -4.43 9.30
CA ARG A 354 4.77 -4.43 8.11
C ARG A 354 4.29 -3.40 7.08
N ALA A 355 3.00 -3.40 6.76
CA ALA A 355 2.41 -2.44 5.82
C ALA A 355 2.61 -1.00 6.32
N ASN A 356 2.33 -0.75 7.61
CA ASN A 356 2.50 0.55 8.23
C ASN A 356 3.97 1.00 8.27
N ARG A 357 4.91 0.08 8.43
CA ARG A 357 6.35 0.38 8.35
C ARG A 357 6.72 0.91 6.97
N GLU A 358 6.19 0.29 5.91
CA GLU A 358 6.41 0.73 4.53
C GLU A 358 5.73 2.08 4.26
N ILE A 359 4.51 2.29 4.74
CA ILE A 359 3.81 3.57 4.65
C ILE A 359 4.62 4.66 5.39
N LYS A 360 5.03 4.39 6.65
CA LYS A 360 5.83 5.33 7.45
C LYS A 360 7.19 5.62 6.84
N ARG A 361 7.84 4.65 6.19
CA ARG A 361 9.12 4.85 5.49
C ARG A 361 8.97 5.90 4.38
N ARG A 362 7.91 5.82 3.58
CA ARG A 362 7.63 6.78 2.52
C ARG A 362 7.17 8.13 3.07
N TYR A 363 6.32 8.11 4.09
CA TYR A 363 5.87 9.31 4.77
C TYR A 363 7.02 10.17 5.33
N ARG A 364 8.09 9.55 5.85
CA ARG A 364 9.28 10.28 6.33
C ARG A 364 9.94 11.13 5.24
N SER A 365 9.88 10.72 3.98
CA SER A 365 10.40 11.51 2.86
C SER A 365 9.46 12.67 2.48
N VAL A 366 8.16 12.48 2.63
CA VAL A 366 7.12 13.48 2.29
C VAL A 366 6.93 14.49 3.43
N GLN A 367 7.01 14.05 4.69
CA GLN A 367 6.82 14.77 5.95
C GLN A 367 5.39 15.27 6.20
N SER A 368 4.70 15.80 5.19
CA SER A 368 3.31 16.23 5.26
C SER A 368 2.66 16.21 3.88
N PHE A 369 1.38 15.87 3.83
CA PHE A 369 0.63 15.81 2.58
C PHE A 369 -0.12 17.11 2.30
N PRO A 370 -0.13 17.58 1.04
CA PRO A 370 -0.86 18.79 0.65
C PRO A 370 -2.38 18.59 0.65
N SER A 371 -2.87 17.36 0.58
CA SER A 371 -4.28 16.98 0.61
C SER A 371 -4.47 15.54 1.05
N GLU A 372 -5.67 15.21 1.50
CA GLU A 372 -6.08 13.84 1.84
C GLU A 372 -5.97 12.90 0.62
N ALA A 373 -6.39 13.33 -0.57
CA ALA A 373 -6.24 12.56 -1.80
C ALA A 373 -4.77 12.17 -2.06
N SER A 374 -3.82 13.12 -1.89
CA SER A 374 -2.39 12.84 -2.05
C SER A 374 -1.88 11.82 -1.02
N MET A 375 -2.39 11.86 0.21
CA MET A 375 -2.06 10.90 1.26
C MET A 375 -2.64 9.51 0.94
N MET A 376 -3.93 9.44 0.60
CA MET A 376 -4.61 8.18 0.28
C MET A 376 -4.02 7.51 -0.95
N ARG A 377 -3.63 8.28 -1.96
CA ARG A 377 -2.87 7.80 -3.13
C ARG A 377 -1.62 7.03 -2.72
N LEU A 378 -0.80 7.61 -1.83
CA LEU A 378 0.41 6.95 -1.35
C LEU A 378 0.09 5.70 -0.54
N VAL A 379 -0.88 5.76 0.38
CA VAL A 379 -1.30 4.64 1.21
C VAL A 379 -1.79 3.48 0.34
N CYS A 380 -2.69 3.74 -0.61
CA CYS A 380 -3.22 2.72 -1.51
C CYS A 380 -2.13 2.12 -2.41
N ALA A 381 -1.25 2.93 -2.98
CA ALA A 381 -0.16 2.45 -3.82
C ALA A 381 0.81 1.53 -3.04
N VAL A 382 1.13 1.86 -1.79
CA VAL A 382 1.94 1.01 -0.92
C VAL A 382 1.23 -0.30 -0.62
N LEU A 383 -0.06 -0.26 -0.28
CA LEU A 383 -0.84 -1.45 0.07
C LEU A 383 -1.07 -2.36 -1.13
N ALA A 384 -1.30 -1.81 -2.33
CA ALA A 384 -1.38 -2.57 -3.57
C ALA A 384 -0.06 -3.30 -3.88
N GLY A 385 1.08 -2.63 -3.69
CA GLY A 385 2.40 -3.24 -3.84
C GLY A 385 2.67 -4.35 -2.81
N GLU A 386 2.22 -4.19 -1.56
CA GLU A 386 2.31 -5.24 -0.54
C GLU A 386 1.37 -6.42 -0.86
N GLU A 387 0.14 -6.17 -1.31
CA GLU A 387 -0.80 -7.22 -1.69
C GLU A 387 -0.25 -8.10 -2.82
N GLY A 388 0.38 -7.51 -3.84
CA GLY A 388 1.05 -8.28 -4.89
C GLY A 388 2.13 -9.23 -4.36
N ARG A 389 2.82 -8.85 -3.27
CA ARG A 389 3.79 -9.72 -2.58
C ARG A 389 3.09 -10.81 -1.75
N TRP A 390 1.90 -10.54 -1.20
CA TRP A 390 1.14 -11.51 -0.42
C TRP A 390 0.50 -12.60 -1.27
N ALA A 391 0.23 -12.33 -2.54
CA ALA A 391 -0.35 -13.30 -3.47
C ALA A 391 0.43 -14.62 -3.56
N ALA A 392 1.77 -14.56 -3.36
CA ALA A 392 2.65 -15.74 -3.29
C ALA A 392 2.72 -16.40 -1.90
N GLN A 393 2.08 -15.83 -0.86
CA GLN A 393 2.21 -16.27 0.53
C GLN A 393 0.85 -16.52 1.17
N ARG A 394 0.62 -17.72 1.67
CA ARG A 394 -0.58 -18.07 2.45
C ARG A 394 -0.35 -17.88 3.94
N VAL A 395 -1.38 -17.46 4.65
CA VAL A 395 -1.46 -17.49 6.12
C VAL A 395 -1.77 -18.91 6.61
N ALA A 396 -2.68 -19.59 5.89
CA ALA A 396 -3.15 -20.92 6.18
C ALA A 396 -3.42 -21.70 4.87
N SER A 397 -3.47 -23.03 4.92
CA SER A 397 -4.02 -23.80 3.80
C SER A 397 -5.53 -23.55 3.67
N PRO A 398 -6.15 -23.79 2.51
CA PRO A 398 -7.60 -23.62 2.35
C PRO A 398 -8.41 -24.47 3.35
N GLU A 399 -7.97 -25.70 3.62
CA GLU A 399 -8.60 -26.61 4.57
C GLU A 399 -8.48 -26.07 6.02
N SER A 400 -7.35 -25.50 6.37
CA SER A 400 -7.14 -24.86 7.67
C SER A 400 -7.91 -23.55 7.78
N ALA A 401 -7.96 -22.74 6.72
CA ALA A 401 -8.76 -21.52 6.68
C ALA A 401 -10.26 -21.81 6.89
N ALA A 402 -10.78 -22.89 6.29
CA ALA A 402 -12.17 -23.33 6.50
C ALA A 402 -12.46 -23.65 7.99
N ARG A 403 -11.49 -24.23 8.72
CA ARG A 403 -11.65 -24.50 10.16
C ARG A 403 -11.76 -23.22 11.00
N ALA A 404 -11.22 -22.11 10.54
CA ALA A 404 -11.35 -20.83 11.23
C ALA A 404 -12.81 -20.32 11.27
N SER A 405 -13.64 -20.73 10.32
CA SER A 405 -15.07 -20.38 10.26
C SER A 405 -15.95 -21.27 11.16
N VAL A 406 -15.41 -22.38 11.66
CA VAL A 406 -16.13 -23.30 12.55
C VAL A 406 -15.98 -22.81 13.99
N PRO A 407 -17.07 -22.70 14.77
CA PRO A 407 -16.97 -22.38 16.20
C PRO A 407 -16.09 -23.40 16.93
N ALA A 408 -15.21 -22.93 17.80
CA ALA A 408 -14.49 -23.83 18.69
C ALA A 408 -15.48 -24.62 19.57
N PRO A 409 -15.18 -25.87 19.89
CA PRO A 409 -15.96 -26.61 20.90
C PRO A 409 -15.90 -25.86 22.24
N ALA A 410 -16.97 -25.95 23.01
CA ALA A 410 -16.95 -25.40 24.37
C ALA A 410 -15.77 -25.99 25.17
N PRO A 411 -15.06 -25.14 25.93
CA PRO A 411 -13.97 -25.65 26.78
C PRO A 411 -14.50 -26.68 27.76
N GLU A 412 -13.74 -27.77 27.93
CA GLU A 412 -14.10 -28.77 28.91
C GLU A 412 -14.03 -28.20 30.35
N PRO A 413 -14.92 -28.58 31.23
CA PRO A 413 -14.88 -28.12 32.62
C PRO A 413 -13.53 -28.42 33.31
N LEU A 414 -13.06 -27.45 34.08
CA LEU A 414 -11.86 -27.61 34.92
C LEU A 414 -12.23 -28.20 36.25
N GLU A 415 -12.30 -29.53 36.31
CA GLU A 415 -12.67 -30.29 37.52
C GLU A 415 -11.72 -31.46 37.76
N GLY A 416 -11.67 -31.96 39.02
CA GLY A 416 -10.92 -33.16 39.39
C GLY A 416 -9.44 -33.12 38.99
N GLU A 417 -8.96 -34.19 38.39
CA GLU A 417 -7.55 -34.37 38.00
C GLU A 417 -7.10 -33.31 36.97
N ARG A 418 -8.00 -32.88 36.10
CA ARG A 418 -7.68 -31.83 35.12
C ARG A 418 -7.37 -30.49 35.78
N LEU A 419 -8.14 -30.12 36.81
CA LEU A 419 -7.91 -28.87 37.55
C LEU A 419 -6.55 -28.90 38.24
N GLU A 420 -6.18 -30.02 38.84
CA GLU A 420 -4.88 -30.16 39.49
C GLU A 420 -3.72 -30.16 38.50
N ALA A 421 -3.87 -30.79 37.34
CA ALA A 421 -2.87 -30.75 36.26
C ALA A 421 -2.67 -29.32 35.74
N VAL A 422 -3.75 -28.56 35.53
CA VAL A 422 -3.71 -27.15 35.11
C VAL A 422 -3.00 -26.29 36.16
N ARG A 423 -3.30 -26.45 37.44
CA ARG A 423 -2.63 -25.74 38.54
C ARG A 423 -1.14 -26.02 38.57
N LEU A 424 -0.75 -27.29 38.49
CA LEU A 424 0.66 -27.69 38.50
C LEU A 424 1.43 -27.07 37.33
N ALA A 425 0.88 -27.19 36.13
CA ALA A 425 1.49 -26.61 34.95
C ALA A 425 1.60 -25.06 35.02
N ALA A 426 0.60 -24.41 35.60
CA ALA A 426 0.61 -22.95 35.77
C ALA A 426 1.70 -22.53 36.78
N HIS A 427 1.83 -23.21 37.91
CA HIS A 427 2.89 -22.92 38.87
C HIS A 427 4.29 -23.19 38.30
N GLU A 428 4.47 -24.24 37.52
CA GLU A 428 5.72 -24.55 36.86
C GLU A 428 6.11 -23.45 35.88
N ALA A 429 5.18 -22.99 35.01
CA ALA A 429 5.40 -21.93 34.06
C ALA A 429 5.78 -20.58 34.71
N ILE A 430 5.16 -20.24 35.84
CA ILE A 430 5.50 -19.03 36.61
C ILE A 430 6.86 -19.19 37.30
N ARG A 431 7.15 -20.34 37.87
CA ARG A 431 8.45 -20.61 38.53
C ARG A 431 9.59 -20.45 37.52
N GLU A 432 9.48 -21.03 36.33
CA GLU A 432 10.50 -20.87 35.29
C GLU A 432 10.80 -19.40 34.94
N VAL A 433 9.77 -18.55 34.95
CA VAL A 433 9.96 -17.12 34.71
C VAL A 433 10.66 -16.45 35.89
N LEU A 434 10.22 -16.71 37.12
CA LEU A 434 10.78 -16.09 38.31
C LEU A 434 12.24 -16.50 38.52
N ASP A 435 12.57 -17.80 38.34
CA ASP A 435 13.94 -18.32 38.45
C ASP A 435 14.88 -17.65 37.46
N ARG A 436 14.40 -17.42 36.19
CA ARG A 436 15.18 -16.72 35.17
C ARG A 436 15.51 -15.29 35.55
N HIS A 437 14.65 -14.65 36.32
CA HIS A 437 14.83 -13.28 36.80
C HIS A 437 15.41 -13.17 38.22
N GLY A 438 15.69 -14.28 38.88
CA GLY A 438 16.20 -14.31 40.26
C GLY A 438 15.22 -13.72 41.26
N VAL A 439 13.92 -13.87 41.03
CA VAL A 439 12.83 -13.39 41.90
C VAL A 439 12.30 -14.59 42.69
N ALA A 440 12.20 -14.43 44.01
CA ALA A 440 11.58 -15.47 44.86
C ALA A 440 10.07 -15.60 44.52
N GLU A 441 9.55 -16.83 44.74
CA GLU A 441 8.12 -17.13 44.55
C GLU A 441 7.18 -16.24 45.37
#